data_1c547116bd4a53ea6624ac8d5449eeb5
#
_entry.id   1c547116bd4a53ea6624ac8d5449eeb5
#
_cell.length_a   1.000
_cell.length_b   1.000
_cell.length_c   1.000
_cell.angle_alpha   90.00
_cell.angle_beta   90.00
_cell.angle_gamma   90.00
#
_symmetry.space_group_name_H-M   'P 1'
#
loop_
_entity.id
_entity.type
_entity.pdbx_description
1 polymer ?
#
loop_
_entity_poly.entity_id
_entity_poly.type
_entity_poly.pdbx_seq_one_letter_code
_entity_poly.pdbx_strand_id
1 'polypeptide(L)'
;MVDTRWHHNVGGNISWSNSLHVLIFTQALAQYFDFVRFGRAGYTAIHGSSHEIAQYCAQEIGSVDGFEIIHDGAPSKGIPTVVWAQAEGSDHGFTLYDLADRLRMRGWQVPAYPFTGELAHKAFQRILVKRGFNREMADLLLADMKQAIAYLRLHPQKAIPSPAQQGSYNHL
;
A
#
# COMPACT_ATOMS: atom_id res chain seq x y z
N MET A 1 -28.89 19.56 17.56
CA MET A 1 -29.04 19.70 19.02
C MET A 1 -28.61 18.36 19.61
N VAL A 2 -27.34 18.26 20.02
CA VAL A 2 -26.75 17.00 20.53
C VAL A 2 -27.18 16.90 22.00
N ASP A 3 -27.87 15.81 22.34
CA ASP A 3 -28.36 15.57 23.70
C ASP A 3 -27.19 15.33 24.66
N THR A 4 -26.89 16.31 25.48
CA THR A 4 -25.81 16.31 26.48
C THR A 4 -26.12 15.48 27.73
N ARG A 5 -27.22 14.71 27.76
CA ARG A 5 -27.63 13.90 28.92
C ARG A 5 -26.76 12.65 29.17
N TRP A 6 -25.86 12.28 28.25
CA TRP A 6 -24.97 11.13 28.43
C TRP A 6 -23.80 11.36 29.38
N HIS A 7 -23.55 12.62 29.76
CA HIS A 7 -22.40 12.97 30.60
C HIS A 7 -22.61 12.84 32.11
N HIS A 8 -23.84 12.59 32.55
CA HIS A 8 -24.17 12.57 34.00
C HIS A 8 -24.23 11.17 34.62
N ASN A 9 -24.13 10.08 33.83
CA ASN A 9 -24.37 8.74 34.37
C ASN A 9 -23.11 7.83 34.45
N VAL A 10 -21.93 8.33 34.11
CA VAL A 10 -20.68 7.62 34.34
C VAL A 10 -19.91 8.42 35.37
N GLY A 11 -20.02 8.01 36.62
CA GLY A 11 -19.46 8.72 37.77
C GLY A 11 -17.96 9.06 37.60
N GLY A 12 -17.70 10.31 37.36
CA GLY A 12 -16.37 10.88 37.21
C GLY A 12 -16.22 11.67 35.92
N ASN A 13 -15.87 12.93 36.06
CA ASN A 13 -15.48 13.83 34.98
C ASN A 13 -14.24 13.29 34.26
N ILE A 14 -14.40 12.28 33.39
CA ILE A 14 -13.31 11.90 32.48
C ILE A 14 -13.31 12.98 31.40
N SER A 15 -12.53 14.03 31.61
CA SER A 15 -12.34 15.05 30.60
C SER A 15 -11.71 14.40 29.36
N TRP A 16 -12.09 14.83 28.18
CA TRP A 16 -11.50 14.37 26.91
C TRP A 16 -9.96 14.48 26.89
N SER A 17 -9.41 15.42 27.64
CA SER A 17 -7.97 15.55 27.84
C SER A 17 -7.36 14.33 28.53
N ASN A 18 -8.02 13.77 29.54
CA ASN A 18 -7.52 12.58 30.22
C ASN A 18 -7.57 11.34 29.31
N SER A 19 -8.63 11.20 28.48
CA SER A 19 -8.73 10.11 27.51
C SER A 19 -7.64 10.20 26.44
N LEU A 20 -7.32 11.39 25.95
CA LEU A 20 -6.23 11.60 24.99
C LEU A 20 -4.86 11.27 25.60
N HIS A 21 -4.60 11.67 26.84
CA HIS A 21 -3.34 11.33 27.52
C HIS A 21 -3.20 9.80 27.71
N VAL A 22 -4.27 9.12 28.12
CA VAL A 22 -4.26 7.65 28.25
C VAL A 22 -3.93 6.98 26.92
N LEU A 23 -4.52 7.42 25.82
CA LEU A 23 -4.23 6.88 24.50
C LEU A 23 -2.76 7.08 24.09
N ILE A 24 -2.20 8.28 24.33
CA ILE A 24 -0.80 8.57 24.02
C ILE A 24 0.13 7.70 24.87
N PHE A 25 -0.12 7.60 26.18
CA PHE A 25 0.68 6.74 27.07
C PHE A 25 0.59 5.27 26.68
N THR A 26 -0.59 4.78 26.30
CA THR A 26 -0.77 3.40 25.87
C THR A 26 0.01 3.10 24.60
N GLN A 27 0.01 4.02 23.63
CA GLN A 27 0.80 3.85 22.40
C GLN A 27 2.30 3.87 22.68
N ALA A 28 2.77 4.79 23.53
CA ALA A 28 4.17 4.87 23.91
C ALA A 28 4.62 3.59 24.65
N LEU A 29 3.78 3.08 25.55
CA LEU A 29 4.05 1.84 26.28
C LEU A 29 4.08 0.63 25.34
N ALA A 30 3.16 0.55 24.38
CA ALA A 30 3.14 -0.51 23.38
C ALA A 30 4.41 -0.49 22.50
N GLN A 31 4.83 0.70 22.07
CA GLN A 31 6.08 0.85 21.31
C GLN A 31 7.31 0.47 22.16
N TYR A 32 7.37 0.91 23.40
CA TYR A 32 8.45 0.53 24.31
C TYR A 32 8.51 -0.98 24.53
N PHE A 33 7.35 -1.63 24.73
CA PHE A 33 7.25 -3.07 24.84
C PHE A 33 7.82 -3.78 23.60
N ASP A 34 7.46 -3.33 22.40
CA ASP A 34 7.96 -3.90 21.16
C ASP A 34 9.48 -3.70 21.02
N PHE A 35 10.01 -2.53 21.38
CA PHE A 35 11.45 -2.29 21.36
C PHE A 35 12.20 -3.22 22.32
N VAL A 36 11.69 -3.41 23.53
CA VAL A 36 12.31 -4.29 24.52
C VAL A 36 12.19 -5.75 24.09
N ARG A 37 11.03 -6.16 23.57
CA ARG A 37 10.75 -7.52 23.16
C ARG A 37 11.58 -7.99 21.98
N PHE A 38 11.68 -7.17 20.95
CA PHE A 38 12.38 -7.54 19.72
C PHE A 38 13.86 -7.15 19.77
N GLY A 39 14.18 -6.05 20.40
CA GLY A 39 15.51 -5.50 20.40
C GLY A 39 16.07 -5.29 19.00
N ARG A 40 17.34 -4.99 18.90
CA ARG A 40 18.00 -4.77 17.59
C ARG A 40 17.96 -6.01 16.71
N ALA A 41 18.25 -7.17 17.28
CA ALA A 41 18.29 -8.43 16.52
C ALA A 41 16.93 -8.80 15.92
N GLY A 42 15.85 -8.67 16.72
CA GLY A 42 14.50 -8.96 16.24
C GLY A 42 14.04 -8.00 15.13
N TYR A 43 14.30 -6.70 15.28
CA TYR A 43 13.98 -5.74 14.21
C TYR A 43 14.81 -5.99 12.96
N THR A 44 16.09 -6.32 13.08
CA THR A 44 16.94 -6.67 11.93
C THR A 44 16.38 -7.89 11.19
N ALA A 45 15.97 -8.93 11.89
CA ALA A 45 15.37 -10.11 11.28
C ALA A 45 14.03 -9.79 10.58
N ILE A 46 13.15 -9.02 11.23
CA ILE A 46 11.85 -8.62 10.67
C ILE A 46 12.04 -7.80 9.39
N HIS A 47 12.92 -6.80 9.44
CA HIS A 47 13.17 -5.96 8.26
C HIS A 47 13.90 -6.71 7.16
N GLY A 48 14.87 -7.57 7.49
CA GLY A 48 15.56 -8.44 6.54
C GLY A 48 14.57 -9.28 5.74
N SER A 49 13.68 -10.01 6.43
CA SER A 49 12.65 -10.81 5.78
C SER A 49 11.69 -9.96 4.92
N SER A 50 11.32 -8.75 5.38
CA SER A 50 10.48 -7.87 4.58
C SER A 50 11.17 -7.41 3.29
N HIS A 51 12.47 -7.12 3.35
CA HIS A 51 13.25 -6.76 2.16
C HIS A 51 13.40 -7.93 1.18
N GLU A 52 13.67 -9.15 1.67
CA GLU A 52 13.76 -10.35 0.83
C GLU A 52 12.45 -10.58 0.06
N ILE A 53 11.30 -10.46 0.73
CA ILE A 53 9.99 -10.61 0.08
C ILE A 53 9.74 -9.46 -0.90
N ALA A 54 10.12 -8.23 -0.57
CA ALA A 54 9.99 -7.09 -1.48
C ALA A 54 10.81 -7.30 -2.76
N GLN A 55 12.07 -7.70 -2.63
CA GLN A 55 12.93 -8.00 -3.79
C GLN A 55 12.37 -9.13 -4.64
N TYR A 56 11.83 -10.17 -4.00
CA TYR A 56 11.15 -11.24 -4.73
C TYR A 56 9.94 -10.71 -5.52
N CYS A 57 9.08 -9.92 -4.90
CA CYS A 57 7.95 -9.30 -5.61
C CYS A 57 8.43 -8.41 -6.77
N ALA A 58 9.52 -7.64 -6.57
CA ALA A 58 10.08 -6.79 -7.61
C ALA A 58 10.57 -7.60 -8.81
N GLN A 59 11.24 -8.73 -8.58
CA GLN A 59 11.71 -9.63 -9.65
C GLN A 59 10.53 -10.20 -10.46
N GLU A 60 9.50 -10.70 -9.77
CA GLU A 60 8.32 -11.28 -10.42
C GLU A 60 7.49 -10.24 -11.18
N ILE A 61 7.29 -9.05 -10.61
CA ILE A 61 6.57 -7.95 -11.27
C ILE A 61 7.38 -7.43 -12.46
N GLY A 62 8.71 -7.29 -12.30
CA GLY A 62 9.60 -6.87 -13.39
C GLY A 62 9.73 -7.88 -14.52
N SER A 63 9.36 -9.15 -14.29
CA SER A 63 9.27 -10.17 -15.36
C SER A 63 8.02 -10.03 -16.24
N VAL A 64 7.05 -9.22 -15.81
CA VAL A 64 5.86 -8.95 -16.60
C VAL A 64 6.23 -7.99 -17.73
N ASP A 65 6.01 -8.42 -18.96
CA ASP A 65 6.29 -7.61 -20.14
C ASP A 65 5.60 -6.25 -20.08
N GLY A 66 6.41 -5.19 -20.30
CA GLY A 66 5.98 -3.80 -20.29
C GLY A 66 5.85 -3.15 -18.90
N PHE A 67 6.32 -3.78 -17.83
CA PHE A 67 6.45 -3.14 -16.53
C PHE A 67 7.91 -2.76 -16.28
N GLU A 68 8.10 -1.59 -15.69
CA GLU A 68 9.39 -1.06 -15.28
C GLU A 68 9.42 -0.93 -13.76
N ILE A 69 10.44 -1.52 -13.11
CA ILE A 69 10.64 -1.41 -11.67
C ILE A 69 11.41 -0.13 -11.35
N ILE A 70 10.75 0.78 -10.64
CA ILE A 70 11.33 2.05 -10.18
C ILE A 70 12.06 1.85 -8.85
N HIS A 71 11.51 1.02 -7.96
CA HIS A 71 12.11 0.69 -6.66
C HIS A 71 11.89 -0.78 -6.35
N ASP A 72 12.97 -1.49 -6.06
CA ASP A 72 13.01 -2.95 -5.91
C ASP A 72 12.96 -3.45 -4.47
N GLY A 73 12.85 -2.56 -3.49
CA GLY A 73 12.81 -2.91 -2.08
C GLY A 73 14.16 -3.29 -1.48
N ALA A 74 15.29 -3.02 -2.15
CA ALA A 74 16.60 -3.32 -1.61
C ALA A 74 16.91 -2.54 -0.32
N PRO A 75 17.57 -3.15 0.69
CA PRO A 75 17.89 -2.46 1.96
C PRO A 75 18.72 -1.19 1.79
N SER A 76 19.58 -1.14 0.76
CA SER A 76 20.40 0.03 0.44
C SER A 76 19.61 1.23 -0.09
N LYS A 77 18.37 1.01 -0.54
CA LYS A 77 17.48 2.02 -1.12
C LYS A 77 16.41 2.54 -0.14
N GLY A 78 16.34 1.99 1.06
CA GLY A 78 15.42 2.46 2.11
C GLY A 78 14.46 1.39 2.61
N ILE A 79 13.16 1.67 2.60
CA ILE A 79 12.13 0.79 3.16
C ILE A 79 11.79 -0.37 2.18
N PRO A 80 11.25 -1.51 2.67
CA PRO A 80 10.89 -2.67 1.84
C PRO A 80 9.62 -2.38 1.01
N THR A 81 9.75 -1.51 0.03
CA THR A 81 8.68 -1.14 -0.90
C THR A 81 9.04 -1.51 -2.32
N VAL A 82 8.07 -1.93 -3.09
CA VAL A 82 8.22 -2.16 -4.54
C VAL A 82 7.39 -1.11 -5.25
N VAL A 83 8.00 -0.42 -6.20
CA VAL A 83 7.32 0.58 -7.03
C VAL A 83 7.55 0.23 -8.48
N TRP A 84 6.47 0.22 -9.26
CA TRP A 84 6.54 -0.04 -10.70
C TRP A 84 5.61 0.88 -11.48
N ALA A 85 5.93 1.07 -12.73
CA ALA A 85 5.12 1.79 -13.71
C ALA A 85 5.02 0.97 -15.01
N GLN A 86 4.16 1.40 -15.92
CA GLN A 86 4.17 0.90 -17.29
C GLN A 86 5.37 1.51 -18.03
N ALA A 87 6.14 0.68 -18.71
CA ALA A 87 7.28 1.10 -19.50
C ALA A 87 6.84 2.03 -20.64
N GLU A 88 7.69 2.96 -21.00
CA GLU A 88 7.41 3.93 -22.05
C GLU A 88 7.24 3.23 -23.40
N GLY A 89 6.18 3.59 -24.14
CA GLY A 89 5.87 2.98 -25.44
C GLY A 89 5.23 1.60 -25.39
N SER A 90 4.98 1.04 -24.21
CA SER A 90 4.24 -0.22 -24.06
C SER A 90 2.73 0.06 -24.09
N ASP A 91 2.04 -0.49 -25.11
CA ASP A 91 0.57 -0.47 -25.13
C ASP A 91 0.05 -1.80 -24.57
N HIS A 92 -0.44 -1.78 -23.35
CA HIS A 92 -1.01 -2.95 -22.70
C HIS A 92 -2.50 -3.12 -22.94
N GLY A 93 -3.17 -2.13 -23.56
CA GLY A 93 -4.62 -2.08 -23.68
C GLY A 93 -5.35 -1.87 -22.35
N PHE A 94 -4.62 -1.55 -21.26
CA PHE A 94 -5.17 -1.23 -19.94
C PHE A 94 -4.25 -0.26 -19.18
N THR A 95 -4.81 0.42 -18.19
CA THR A 95 -4.08 1.31 -17.29
C THR A 95 -3.76 0.63 -15.96
N LEU A 96 -2.83 1.19 -15.17
CA LEU A 96 -2.58 0.72 -13.80
C LEU A 96 -3.79 0.93 -12.88
N TYR A 97 -4.70 1.86 -13.21
CA TYR A 97 -5.97 2.03 -12.49
C TYR A 97 -6.90 0.84 -12.71
N ASP A 98 -7.00 0.33 -13.94
CA ASP A 98 -7.78 -0.87 -14.26
C ASP A 98 -7.23 -2.09 -13.52
N LEU A 99 -5.89 -2.21 -13.44
CA LEU A 99 -5.24 -3.27 -12.68
C LEU A 99 -5.54 -3.13 -11.18
N ALA A 100 -5.51 -1.91 -10.64
CA ALA A 100 -5.84 -1.65 -9.23
C ALA A 100 -7.28 -2.08 -8.91
N ASP A 101 -8.24 -1.76 -9.78
CA ASP A 101 -9.64 -2.13 -9.60
C ASP A 101 -9.85 -3.65 -9.69
N ARG A 102 -9.18 -4.32 -10.61
CA ARG A 102 -9.23 -5.79 -10.70
C ARG A 102 -8.64 -6.47 -9.47
N LEU A 103 -7.52 -5.99 -8.96
CA LEU A 103 -6.91 -6.50 -7.73
C LEU A 103 -7.81 -6.25 -6.51
N ARG A 104 -8.50 -5.10 -6.45
CA ARG A 104 -9.47 -4.79 -5.39
C ARG A 104 -10.61 -5.78 -5.33
N MET A 105 -11.11 -6.26 -6.46
CA MET A 105 -12.15 -7.30 -6.51
C MET A 105 -11.71 -8.62 -5.88
N ARG A 106 -10.40 -8.85 -5.78
CA ARG A 106 -9.78 -10.02 -5.13
C ARG A 106 -9.37 -9.73 -3.68
N GLY A 107 -9.66 -8.53 -3.16
CA GLY A 107 -9.34 -8.10 -1.80
C GLY A 107 -7.97 -7.41 -1.64
N TRP A 108 -7.21 -7.24 -2.73
CA TRP A 108 -5.92 -6.56 -2.70
C TRP A 108 -6.07 -5.06 -2.88
N GLN A 109 -5.54 -4.29 -1.94
CA GLN A 109 -5.49 -2.83 -2.05
C GLN A 109 -4.11 -2.38 -2.56
N VAL A 110 -3.98 -2.33 -3.87
CA VAL A 110 -2.77 -1.88 -4.57
C VAL A 110 -3.16 -0.68 -5.46
N PRO A 111 -3.35 0.51 -4.88
CA PRO A 111 -3.82 1.66 -5.63
C PRO A 111 -2.75 2.16 -6.60
N ALA A 112 -3.21 2.71 -7.74
CA ALA A 112 -2.38 3.44 -8.66
C ALA A 112 -2.39 4.93 -8.30
N TYR A 113 -1.24 5.59 -8.48
CA TYR A 113 -1.05 7.00 -8.19
C TYR A 113 -0.47 7.70 -9.43
N PRO A 114 -0.91 8.92 -9.74
CA PRO A 114 -0.24 9.72 -10.76
C PRO A 114 1.13 10.21 -10.25
N PHE A 115 2.09 10.36 -11.15
CA PHE A 115 3.30 11.11 -10.85
C PHE A 115 2.97 12.60 -10.72
N THR A 116 3.91 13.36 -10.20
CA THR A 116 3.79 14.82 -10.06
C THR A 116 4.54 15.56 -11.17
N GLY A 117 4.20 16.83 -11.38
CA GLY A 117 4.89 17.69 -12.35
C GLY A 117 4.68 17.25 -13.80
N GLU A 118 5.74 17.25 -14.57
CA GLU A 118 5.72 16.93 -16.01
C GLU A 118 5.31 15.48 -16.31
N LEU A 119 5.50 14.58 -15.34
CA LEU A 119 5.14 13.17 -15.46
C LEU A 119 3.72 12.85 -14.97
N ALA A 120 2.88 13.85 -14.70
CA ALA A 120 1.51 13.65 -14.19
C ALA A 120 0.60 12.81 -15.11
N HIS A 121 0.99 12.65 -16.38
CA HIS A 121 0.31 11.78 -17.33
C HIS A 121 0.63 10.29 -17.12
N LYS A 122 1.69 9.96 -16.39
CA LYS A 122 2.08 8.60 -16.03
C LYS A 122 1.55 8.22 -14.65
N ALA A 123 1.32 6.94 -14.44
CA ALA A 123 0.92 6.39 -13.15
C ALA A 123 1.93 5.35 -12.65
N PHE A 124 1.98 5.15 -11.36
CA PHE A 124 2.73 4.08 -10.71
C PHE A 124 1.87 3.36 -9.69
N GLN A 125 2.22 2.13 -9.41
CA GLN A 125 1.70 1.37 -8.26
C GLN A 125 2.82 1.07 -7.29
N ARG A 126 2.44 0.87 -6.02
CA ARG A 126 3.40 0.48 -4.99
C ARG A 126 2.79 -0.50 -4.01
N ILE A 127 3.64 -1.40 -3.52
CA ILE A 127 3.36 -2.24 -2.35
C ILE A 127 4.43 -2.00 -1.29
N LEU A 128 4.01 -1.93 -0.04
CA LEU A 128 4.89 -1.87 1.11
C LEU A 128 4.79 -3.20 1.85
N VAL A 129 5.89 -3.94 1.89
CA VAL A 129 5.97 -5.21 2.59
C VAL A 129 6.12 -4.96 4.08
N LYS A 130 5.12 -5.36 4.84
CA LYS A 130 5.08 -5.22 6.30
C LYS A 130 5.27 -6.57 6.98
N ARG A 131 5.59 -6.54 8.26
CA ARG A 131 5.56 -7.73 9.11
C ARG A 131 4.22 -8.46 8.96
N GLY A 132 4.28 -9.77 8.72
CA GLY A 132 3.11 -10.62 8.49
C GLY A 132 2.74 -10.83 7.03
N PHE A 133 3.29 -10.05 6.11
CA PHE A 133 3.22 -10.36 4.68
C PHE A 133 4.34 -11.36 4.36
N ASN A 134 3.97 -12.62 4.23
CA ASN A 134 4.91 -13.72 4.02
C ASN A 134 5.02 -14.09 2.53
N ARG A 135 5.86 -15.09 2.24
CA ARG A 135 6.09 -15.56 0.87
C ARG A 135 4.82 -16.11 0.22
N GLU A 136 4.00 -16.84 0.96
CA GLU A 136 2.75 -17.41 0.44
C GLU A 136 1.76 -16.31 0.04
N MET A 137 1.66 -15.25 0.84
CA MET A 137 0.83 -14.09 0.49
C MET A 137 1.38 -13.35 -0.74
N ALA A 138 2.70 -13.27 -0.89
CA ALA A 138 3.33 -12.70 -2.08
C ALA A 138 2.99 -13.53 -3.32
N ASP A 139 3.12 -14.85 -3.24
CA ASP A 139 2.79 -15.76 -4.34
C ASP A 139 1.32 -15.66 -4.74
N LEU A 140 0.41 -15.55 -3.77
CA LEU A 140 -1.03 -15.35 -4.03
C LEU A 140 -1.31 -14.02 -4.72
N LEU A 141 -0.71 -12.92 -4.23
CA LEU A 141 -0.83 -11.61 -4.87
C LEU A 141 -0.33 -11.65 -6.32
N LEU A 142 0.84 -12.24 -6.54
CA LEU A 142 1.45 -12.33 -7.87
C LEU A 142 0.64 -13.20 -8.83
N ALA A 143 0.03 -14.29 -8.35
CA ALA A 143 -0.87 -15.12 -9.13
C ALA A 143 -2.14 -14.35 -9.52
N ASP A 144 -2.76 -13.65 -8.58
CA ASP A 144 -3.92 -12.81 -8.83
C ASP A 144 -3.61 -11.65 -9.80
N MET A 145 -2.42 -11.06 -9.68
CA MET A 145 -1.93 -10.02 -10.57
C MET A 145 -1.76 -10.54 -12.00
N LYS A 146 -1.12 -11.71 -12.18
CA LYS A 146 -0.97 -12.37 -13.50
C LYS A 146 -2.33 -12.67 -14.14
N GLN A 147 -3.31 -13.15 -13.36
CA GLN A 147 -4.68 -13.37 -13.83
C GLN A 147 -5.38 -12.07 -14.21
N ALA A 148 -5.24 -11.02 -13.41
CA ALA A 148 -5.82 -9.71 -13.68
C ALA A 148 -5.27 -9.13 -14.99
N ILE A 149 -3.96 -9.18 -15.19
CA ILE A 149 -3.28 -8.71 -16.41
C ILE A 149 -3.75 -9.52 -17.63
N ALA A 150 -3.79 -10.84 -17.53
CA ALA A 150 -4.27 -11.69 -18.63
C ALA A 150 -5.72 -11.34 -19.02
N TYR A 151 -6.58 -11.13 -18.04
CA TYR A 151 -7.96 -10.70 -18.29
C TYR A 151 -8.03 -9.34 -18.99
N LEU A 152 -7.28 -8.35 -18.50
CA LEU A 152 -7.29 -6.99 -19.03
C LEU A 152 -6.74 -6.93 -20.46
N ARG A 153 -5.73 -7.73 -20.80
CA ARG A 153 -5.21 -7.85 -22.16
C ARG A 153 -6.23 -8.43 -23.14
N LEU A 154 -7.10 -9.36 -22.69
CA LEU A 154 -8.19 -9.92 -23.49
C LEU A 154 -9.39 -8.97 -23.61
N HIS A 155 -9.54 -8.05 -22.67
CA HIS A 155 -10.65 -7.12 -22.59
C HIS A 155 -10.13 -5.69 -22.45
N PRO A 156 -9.49 -5.14 -23.51
CA PRO A 156 -8.92 -3.80 -23.45
C PRO A 156 -10.04 -2.79 -23.14
N GLN A 157 -9.87 -2.04 -22.05
CA GLN A 157 -10.77 -0.98 -21.67
C GLN A 157 -10.48 0.21 -22.59
N LYS A 158 -11.51 0.79 -23.22
CA LYS A 158 -11.36 2.11 -23.82
C LYS A 158 -10.92 3.06 -22.71
N ALA A 159 -9.82 3.78 -22.93
CA ALA A 159 -9.24 4.71 -21.97
C ALA A 159 -10.33 5.58 -21.33
N ILE A 160 -10.67 5.29 -20.09
CA ILE A 160 -11.45 6.22 -19.27
C ILE A 160 -10.51 7.38 -18.96
N PRO A 161 -10.93 8.65 -19.17
CA PRO A 161 -10.08 9.79 -18.86
C PRO A 161 -9.51 9.67 -17.45
N SER A 162 -8.21 9.92 -17.31
CA SER A 162 -7.53 9.77 -16.01
C SER A 162 -8.22 10.64 -14.95
N PRO A 163 -8.19 10.26 -13.66
CA PRO A 163 -8.79 11.04 -12.57
C PRO A 163 -8.27 12.47 -12.44
N ALA A 164 -7.11 12.80 -13.03
CA ALA A 164 -6.63 14.17 -13.18
C ALA A 164 -7.60 15.04 -13.99
N GLN A 165 -8.48 14.44 -14.79
CA GLN A 165 -9.57 15.12 -15.53
C GLN A 165 -10.91 15.07 -14.77
N GLN A 166 -11.03 14.32 -13.71
CA GLN A 166 -12.23 14.17 -12.89
C GLN A 166 -12.13 14.83 -11.51
N GLY A 167 -11.44 15.95 -11.39
CA GLY A 167 -11.45 16.75 -10.14
C GLY A 167 -10.87 16.00 -8.92
N SER A 168 -10.03 16.66 -8.17
CA SER A 168 -9.42 16.15 -6.93
C SER A 168 -10.45 15.52 -6.00
N TYR A 169 -10.14 14.33 -5.47
CA TYR A 169 -10.84 13.78 -4.31
C TYR A 169 -10.68 14.77 -3.14
N ASN A 170 -11.70 15.54 -2.88
CA ASN A 170 -11.81 16.28 -1.64
C ASN A 170 -12.09 15.27 -0.52
N HIS A 171 -11.10 14.98 0.27
CA HIS A 171 -11.31 14.38 1.59
C HIS A 171 -11.99 15.43 2.46
N LEU A 172 -13.30 15.29 2.67
CA LEU A 172 -14.02 15.91 3.78
C LEU A 172 -13.78 15.10 5.06
#